data_5c9e1e2d4def39bb190de8365298c11b
#
_entry.id   5c9e1e2d4def39bb190de8365298c11b
#
_cell.length_a   1.000
_cell.length_b   1.000
_cell.length_c   1.000
_cell.angle_alpha   90.00
_cell.angle_beta   90.00
_cell.angle_gamma   90.00
#
_symmetry.space_group_name_H-M   'P 1'
#
loop_
_entity.id
_entity.type
_entity.pdbx_description
1 polymer ?
#
loop_
_entity_poly.entity_id
_entity_poly.type
_entity_poly.pdbx_seq_one_letter_code
_entity_poly.pdbx_strand_id
1 'polypeptide(L)'
;AVWATPPAPPSTRPRRGLDAAGAYGATLMILSALLFGLLLDVGPIGDIRHARDRETGYAALRLALAQGTAPVGQTDQDGKLLALGTPVALLTVPELGLREVVREGTTSGVLELGPGHRRDTPLPGQAGTSVLMARESGFGGPFGQLDQLRPDETFVLTTGQGKQTYRVLDVRRAGDPVPPALAAGKGRLVLVTASGPAFAPDGVLQVDADLISKVRVAPARPLTAQQLDPSELPMHGDASAWVPLVLWGEGLLLAAVGVTLARIRWGRWQAWAVGVPVLGALGLCVADQVARLLPNLI
;
A
#
# COMPACT_ATOMS: atom_id res chain seq x y z
N ALA A 1 26.02 11.34 83.13
CA ALA A 1 24.77 11.16 82.30
C ALA A 1 25.12 11.56 80.88
N VAL A 2 25.20 10.54 79.98
CA VAL A 2 25.43 10.74 78.50
C VAL A 2 24.05 10.86 77.87
N TRP A 3 23.74 12.02 77.32
CA TRP A 3 22.52 12.26 76.57
C TRP A 3 22.69 11.66 75.15
N ALA A 4 21.99 10.61 74.88
CA ALA A 4 21.92 9.99 73.52
C ALA A 4 21.11 10.96 72.60
N THR A 5 21.69 11.41 71.51
CA THR A 5 21.02 12.20 70.49
C THR A 5 19.95 11.34 69.85
N PRO A 6 18.68 11.79 69.66
CA PRO A 6 17.64 11.04 69.00
C PRO A 6 18.00 10.76 67.53
N PRO A 7 17.61 9.59 66.97
CA PRO A 7 17.90 9.26 65.60
C PRO A 7 17.18 10.25 64.63
N ALA A 8 17.90 10.66 63.59
CA ALA A 8 17.36 11.54 62.56
C ALA A 8 16.13 10.91 61.90
N PRO A 9 15.06 11.67 61.63
CA PRO A 9 13.88 11.16 60.94
C PRO A 9 14.25 10.61 59.54
N PRO A 10 13.60 9.53 59.08
CA PRO A 10 13.86 8.96 57.77
C PRO A 10 13.60 10.03 56.70
N SER A 11 14.59 10.27 55.85
CA SER A 11 14.46 11.18 54.71
C SER A 11 13.39 10.62 53.74
N THR A 12 12.23 11.21 53.73
CA THR A 12 11.20 10.98 52.71
C THR A 12 11.74 11.52 51.40
N ARG A 13 12.26 10.61 50.54
CA ARG A 13 12.58 10.96 49.16
C ARG A 13 11.30 11.51 48.52
N PRO A 14 11.31 12.72 47.96
CA PRO A 14 10.16 13.26 47.28
C PRO A 14 9.83 12.29 46.14
N ARG A 15 8.58 11.81 46.11
CA ARG A 15 8.04 11.13 44.90
C ARG A 15 8.16 12.16 43.79
N ARG A 16 9.08 11.95 42.86
CA ARG A 16 9.13 12.71 41.60
C ARG A 16 7.78 12.50 40.91
N GLY A 17 6.86 13.43 41.07
CA GLY A 17 5.75 13.59 40.17
C GLY A 17 6.31 13.76 38.76
N LEU A 18 5.57 13.34 37.76
CA LEU A 18 5.92 13.62 36.37
C LEU A 18 5.97 15.13 36.21
N ASP A 19 7.18 15.71 36.23
CA ASP A 19 7.38 17.12 35.90
C ASP A 19 6.89 17.32 34.46
N ALA A 20 6.31 18.48 34.14
CA ALA A 20 5.81 18.78 32.81
C ALA A 20 6.84 18.45 31.70
N ALA A 21 8.13 18.76 31.97
CA ALA A 21 9.23 18.40 31.07
C ALA A 21 9.38 16.88 30.86
N GLY A 22 9.18 16.07 31.90
CA GLY A 22 9.20 14.62 31.79
C GLY A 22 8.01 14.05 30.99
N ALA A 23 6.82 14.67 31.15
CA ALA A 23 5.64 14.30 30.36
C ALA A 23 5.82 14.64 28.87
N TYR A 24 6.31 15.85 28.55
CA TYR A 24 6.64 16.22 27.16
C TYR A 24 7.69 15.31 26.54
N GLY A 25 8.76 14.97 27.27
CA GLY A 25 9.79 14.06 26.80
C GLY A 25 9.25 12.65 26.50
N ALA A 26 8.38 12.11 27.36
CA ALA A 26 7.73 10.82 27.13
C ALA A 26 6.80 10.85 25.92
N THR A 27 6.01 11.91 25.75
CA THR A 27 5.12 12.08 24.59
C THR A 27 5.90 12.14 23.29
N LEU A 28 6.98 12.92 23.22
CA LEU A 28 7.86 13.00 22.06
C LEU A 28 8.52 11.66 21.75
N MET A 29 8.93 10.91 22.75
CA MET A 29 9.52 9.58 22.56
C MET A 29 8.51 8.59 21.98
N ILE A 30 7.27 8.58 22.48
CA ILE A 30 6.21 7.74 21.97
C ILE A 30 5.89 8.10 20.52
N LEU A 31 5.72 9.39 20.24
CA LEU A 31 5.45 9.86 18.86
C LEU A 31 6.59 9.47 17.92
N SER A 32 7.84 9.65 18.32
CA SER A 32 9.01 9.24 17.54
C SER A 32 9.05 7.74 17.29
N ALA A 33 8.69 6.93 18.29
CA ALA A 33 8.62 5.47 18.13
C ALA A 33 7.51 5.03 17.16
N LEU A 34 6.34 5.70 17.22
CA LEU A 34 5.24 5.44 16.29
C LEU A 34 5.59 5.84 14.86
N LEU A 35 6.20 7.01 14.66
CA LEU A 35 6.67 7.45 13.34
C LEU A 35 7.76 6.53 12.79
N PHE A 36 8.69 6.12 13.64
CA PHE A 36 9.72 5.16 13.25
C PHE A 36 9.12 3.81 12.87
N GLY A 37 8.12 3.32 13.63
CA GLY A 37 7.36 2.11 13.29
C GLY A 37 6.67 2.22 11.94
N LEU A 38 6.05 3.37 11.64
CA LEU A 38 5.42 3.63 10.34
C LEU A 38 6.45 3.64 9.20
N LEU A 39 7.60 4.28 9.39
CA LEU A 39 8.67 4.30 8.39
C LEU A 39 9.24 2.91 8.12
N LEU A 40 9.35 2.07 9.15
CA LEU A 40 9.77 0.68 9.00
C LEU A 40 8.71 -0.14 8.26
N ASP A 41 7.43 0.06 8.55
CA ASP A 41 6.33 -0.68 7.95
C ASP A 41 6.16 -0.35 6.46
N VAL A 42 6.17 0.93 6.10
CA VAL A 42 6.03 1.38 4.71
C VAL A 42 7.29 1.11 3.87
N GLY A 43 8.47 1.22 4.47
CA GLY A 43 9.77 0.98 3.82
C GLY A 43 10.19 -0.49 3.89
N PRO A 44 11.23 -0.84 4.66
CA PRO A 44 11.88 -2.15 4.56
C PRO A 44 10.95 -3.35 4.82
N ILE A 45 9.97 -3.24 5.71
CA ILE A 45 8.99 -4.31 5.95
C ILE A 45 8.03 -4.41 4.77
N GLY A 46 7.56 -3.26 4.26
CA GLY A 46 6.71 -3.17 3.08
C GLY A 46 7.39 -3.75 1.84
N ASP A 47 8.67 -3.47 1.62
CA ASP A 47 9.47 -4.02 0.51
C ASP A 47 9.56 -5.55 0.58
N ILE A 48 9.80 -6.11 1.77
CA ILE A 48 9.84 -7.57 1.98
C ILE A 48 8.47 -8.19 1.73
N ARG A 49 7.40 -7.57 2.24
CA ARG A 49 6.02 -8.03 2.00
C ARG A 49 5.71 -7.99 0.50
N HIS A 50 5.98 -6.87 -0.17
CA HIS A 50 5.77 -6.72 -1.61
C HIS A 50 6.52 -7.79 -2.42
N ALA A 51 7.79 -8.04 -2.12
CA ALA A 51 8.58 -9.08 -2.80
C ALA A 51 7.93 -10.47 -2.64
N ARG A 52 7.47 -10.82 -1.43
CA ARG A 52 6.75 -12.07 -1.17
C ARG A 52 5.41 -12.14 -1.93
N ASP A 53 4.64 -11.06 -1.91
CA ASP A 53 3.32 -10.99 -2.54
C ASP A 53 3.44 -11.03 -4.07
N ARG A 54 4.49 -10.46 -4.63
CA ARG A 54 4.84 -10.60 -6.04
C ARG A 54 5.08 -12.06 -6.43
N GLU A 55 5.88 -12.80 -5.67
CA GLU A 55 6.17 -14.22 -5.94
C GLU A 55 4.91 -15.10 -5.82
N THR A 56 4.13 -14.92 -4.75
CA THR A 56 2.89 -15.69 -4.54
C THR A 56 1.83 -15.33 -5.59
N GLY A 57 1.68 -14.05 -5.92
CA GLY A 57 0.79 -13.58 -6.98
C GLY A 57 1.18 -14.10 -8.35
N TYR A 58 2.49 -14.15 -8.66
CA TYR A 58 2.99 -14.73 -9.89
C TYR A 58 2.71 -16.23 -9.99
N ALA A 59 2.91 -16.98 -8.91
CA ALA A 59 2.59 -18.40 -8.87
C ALA A 59 1.08 -18.64 -9.10
N ALA A 60 0.21 -17.84 -8.44
CA ALA A 60 -1.24 -17.91 -8.60
C ALA A 60 -1.68 -17.57 -10.03
N LEU A 61 -1.14 -16.50 -10.64
CA LEU A 61 -1.43 -16.12 -12.00
C LEU A 61 -1.00 -17.20 -13.00
N ARG A 62 0.20 -17.77 -12.83
CA ARG A 62 0.68 -18.86 -13.69
C ARG A 62 -0.20 -20.09 -13.61
N LEU A 63 -0.67 -20.45 -12.43
CA LEU A 63 -1.58 -21.56 -12.23
C LEU A 63 -2.90 -21.30 -12.95
N ALA A 64 -3.49 -20.12 -12.77
CA ALA A 64 -4.73 -19.72 -13.43
C ALA A 64 -4.60 -19.71 -14.97
N LEU A 65 -3.46 -19.23 -15.49
CA LEU A 65 -3.16 -19.26 -16.93
C LEU A 65 -3.04 -20.70 -17.45
N ALA A 66 -2.37 -21.58 -16.70
CA ALA A 66 -2.20 -22.99 -17.11
C ALA A 66 -3.52 -23.76 -17.07
N GLN A 67 -4.41 -23.43 -16.16
CA GLN A 67 -5.74 -24.03 -16.02
C GLN A 67 -6.80 -23.40 -16.94
N GLY A 68 -6.47 -22.28 -17.61
CA GLY A 68 -7.45 -21.54 -18.42
C GLY A 68 -8.52 -20.83 -17.57
N THR A 69 -8.26 -20.60 -16.29
CA THR A 69 -9.18 -19.94 -15.34
C THR A 69 -8.81 -18.49 -15.06
N ALA A 70 -7.75 -17.98 -15.71
CA ALA A 70 -7.33 -16.58 -15.54
C ALA A 70 -8.46 -15.63 -16.00
N PRO A 71 -8.72 -14.54 -15.22
CA PRO A 71 -9.79 -13.60 -15.53
C PRO A 71 -9.63 -12.97 -16.92
N VAL A 72 -10.76 -12.82 -17.61
CA VAL A 72 -10.84 -12.15 -18.92
C VAL A 72 -11.80 -10.96 -18.91
N GLY A 73 -12.40 -10.65 -17.77
CA GLY A 73 -13.34 -9.54 -17.55
C GLY A 73 -13.46 -9.21 -16.06
N GLN A 74 -14.44 -8.39 -15.71
CA GLN A 74 -14.72 -7.97 -14.32
C GLN A 74 -15.33 -9.08 -13.44
N THR A 75 -15.76 -10.18 -14.05
CA THR A 75 -16.41 -11.28 -13.35
C THR A 75 -15.62 -12.58 -13.48
N ASP A 76 -15.79 -13.46 -12.50
CA ASP A 76 -15.34 -14.84 -12.54
C ASP A 76 -16.25 -15.73 -13.42
N GLN A 77 -16.00 -17.05 -13.42
CA GLN A 77 -16.75 -18.02 -14.19
C GLN A 77 -18.21 -18.19 -13.72
N ASP A 78 -18.49 -17.82 -12.45
CA ASP A 78 -19.83 -17.88 -11.87
C ASP A 78 -20.61 -16.56 -12.06
N GLY A 79 -20.02 -15.58 -12.78
CA GLY A 79 -20.63 -14.28 -13.03
C GLY A 79 -20.54 -13.30 -11.84
N LYS A 80 -19.82 -13.67 -10.78
CA LYS A 80 -19.58 -12.81 -9.63
C LYS A 80 -18.42 -11.87 -9.91
N LEU A 81 -18.49 -10.63 -9.42
CA LEU A 81 -17.38 -9.67 -9.51
C LEU A 81 -16.10 -10.27 -8.90
N LEU A 82 -14.99 -10.06 -9.57
CA LEU A 82 -13.68 -10.47 -9.07
C LEU A 82 -13.43 -9.86 -7.69
N ALA A 83 -12.88 -10.67 -6.80
CA ALA A 83 -12.45 -10.18 -5.49
C ALA A 83 -11.28 -9.20 -5.64
N LEU A 84 -11.23 -8.18 -4.79
CA LEU A 84 -10.08 -7.28 -4.70
C LEU A 84 -8.80 -8.06 -4.45
N GLY A 85 -7.71 -7.69 -5.14
CA GLY A 85 -6.43 -8.37 -5.05
C GLY A 85 -6.28 -9.62 -5.93
N THR A 86 -7.31 -10.04 -6.69
CA THR A 86 -7.21 -11.15 -7.64
C THR A 86 -6.17 -10.83 -8.74
N PRO A 87 -5.17 -11.69 -9.00
CA PRO A 87 -4.22 -11.49 -10.08
C PRO A 87 -4.91 -11.54 -11.46
N VAL A 88 -4.72 -10.50 -12.28
CA VAL A 88 -5.37 -10.36 -13.60
C VAL A 88 -4.38 -10.28 -14.76
N ALA A 89 -3.16 -9.79 -14.52
CA ALA A 89 -2.14 -9.66 -15.55
C ALA A 89 -0.72 -9.69 -14.96
N LEU A 90 0.26 -9.94 -15.83
CA LEU A 90 1.69 -9.72 -15.55
C LEU A 90 2.17 -8.56 -16.42
N LEU A 91 2.56 -7.46 -15.79
CA LEU A 91 3.21 -6.31 -16.43
C LEU A 91 4.71 -6.55 -16.52
N THR A 92 5.29 -6.35 -17.69
CA THR A 92 6.74 -6.41 -17.92
C THR A 92 7.16 -5.18 -18.71
N VAL A 93 7.97 -4.31 -18.10
CA VAL A 93 8.54 -3.11 -18.70
C VAL A 93 10.06 -3.26 -18.72
N PRO A 94 10.66 -3.72 -19.83
CA PRO A 94 12.09 -4.06 -19.89
C PRO A 94 13.00 -2.86 -19.59
N GLU A 95 12.65 -1.69 -20.08
CA GLU A 95 13.44 -0.45 -19.91
C GLU A 95 13.63 -0.08 -18.43
N LEU A 96 12.64 -0.41 -17.58
CA LEU A 96 12.71 -0.17 -16.14
C LEU A 96 13.13 -1.41 -15.33
N GLY A 97 13.38 -2.56 -15.99
CA GLY A 97 13.58 -3.83 -15.30
C GLY A 97 12.36 -4.27 -14.49
N LEU A 98 11.18 -3.69 -14.75
CA LEU A 98 9.97 -3.91 -13.97
C LEU A 98 9.25 -5.17 -14.42
N ARG A 99 8.91 -6.03 -13.44
CA ARG A 99 8.09 -7.21 -13.66
C ARG A 99 7.15 -7.42 -12.48
N GLU A 100 5.89 -7.03 -12.65
CA GLU A 100 4.91 -6.97 -11.57
C GLU A 100 3.60 -7.67 -11.91
N VAL A 101 2.98 -8.27 -10.90
CA VAL A 101 1.64 -8.86 -11.02
C VAL A 101 0.61 -7.79 -10.79
N VAL A 102 -0.22 -7.54 -11.80
CA VAL A 102 -1.35 -6.62 -11.70
C VAL A 102 -2.51 -7.35 -11.03
N ARG A 103 -3.14 -6.69 -10.07
CA ARG A 103 -4.27 -7.21 -9.30
C ARG A 103 -5.53 -6.40 -9.56
N GLU A 104 -6.69 -7.00 -9.36
CA GLU A 104 -7.98 -6.33 -9.51
C GLU A 104 -8.24 -5.39 -8.34
N GLY A 105 -8.61 -4.12 -8.62
CA GLY A 105 -8.86 -3.06 -7.64
C GLY A 105 -7.66 -2.16 -7.41
N THR A 106 -7.93 -0.96 -6.88
CA THR A 106 -6.95 0.10 -6.65
C THR A 106 -7.05 0.74 -5.27
N THR A 107 -7.65 0.02 -4.29
CA THR A 107 -7.63 0.43 -2.89
C THR A 107 -6.21 0.41 -2.33
N SER A 108 -5.95 1.16 -1.26
CA SER A 108 -4.64 1.22 -0.60
C SER A 108 -4.10 -0.18 -0.30
N GLY A 109 -4.94 -1.09 0.26
CA GLY A 109 -4.55 -2.45 0.59
C GLY A 109 -4.21 -3.33 -0.63
N VAL A 110 -4.83 -3.09 -1.80
CA VAL A 110 -4.43 -3.77 -3.05
C VAL A 110 -3.09 -3.25 -3.56
N LEU A 111 -2.88 -1.92 -3.50
CA LEU A 111 -1.65 -1.30 -3.98
C LEU A 111 -0.42 -1.56 -3.09
N GLU A 112 -0.61 -2.05 -1.86
CA GLU A 112 0.45 -2.63 -1.04
C GLU A 112 1.00 -3.95 -1.62
N LEU A 113 0.15 -4.70 -2.34
CA LEU A 113 0.52 -5.97 -2.95
C LEU A 113 1.17 -5.82 -4.33
N GLY A 114 1.08 -4.64 -4.96
CA GLY A 114 1.60 -4.34 -6.28
C GLY A 114 0.64 -3.50 -7.13
N PRO A 115 0.89 -3.37 -8.45
CA PRO A 115 0.01 -2.63 -9.34
C PRO A 115 -1.43 -3.15 -9.33
N GLY A 116 -2.40 -2.24 -9.25
CA GLY A 116 -3.82 -2.51 -9.29
C GLY A 116 -4.47 -2.09 -10.61
N HIS A 117 -5.43 -2.87 -11.10
CA HIS A 117 -6.29 -2.52 -12.22
C HIS A 117 -7.55 -1.82 -11.70
N ARG A 118 -7.88 -0.67 -12.26
CA ARG A 118 -9.08 0.07 -11.89
C ARG A 118 -10.32 -0.61 -12.46
N ARG A 119 -11.17 -1.12 -11.58
CA ARG A 119 -12.25 -2.05 -11.89
C ARG A 119 -13.31 -1.55 -12.86
N ASP A 120 -13.54 -0.24 -12.96
CA ASP A 120 -14.50 0.37 -13.91
C ASP A 120 -13.96 0.46 -15.34
N THR A 121 -12.71 0.05 -15.58
CA THR A 121 -12.07 0.09 -16.90
C THR A 121 -11.97 -1.32 -17.54
N PRO A 122 -11.77 -1.42 -18.87
CA PRO A 122 -11.53 -2.72 -19.50
C PRO A 122 -10.21 -3.31 -19.05
N LEU A 123 -10.11 -4.65 -19.02
CA LEU A 123 -8.81 -5.29 -18.79
C LEU A 123 -7.82 -4.95 -19.91
N PRO A 124 -6.51 -4.93 -19.59
CA PRO A 124 -5.47 -4.68 -20.58
C PRO A 124 -5.57 -5.60 -21.80
N GLY A 125 -5.46 -5.01 -23.00
CA GLY A 125 -5.60 -5.70 -24.28
C GLY A 125 -6.98 -5.59 -24.93
N GLN A 126 -7.97 -5.07 -24.22
CA GLN A 126 -9.33 -4.89 -24.73
C GLN A 126 -9.54 -3.50 -25.32
N ALA A 127 -10.64 -3.30 -26.04
CA ALA A 127 -11.02 -1.99 -26.57
C ALA A 127 -11.40 -1.03 -25.43
N GLY A 128 -10.95 0.23 -25.54
CA GLY A 128 -11.13 1.26 -24.55
C GLY A 128 -9.86 1.56 -23.78
N THR A 129 -9.97 2.41 -22.75
CA THR A 129 -8.84 2.82 -21.90
C THR A 129 -8.83 1.98 -20.62
N SER A 130 -7.79 1.16 -20.46
CA SER A 130 -7.49 0.43 -19.24
C SER A 130 -6.62 1.32 -18.32
N VAL A 131 -6.83 1.28 -17.01
CA VAL A 131 -6.06 2.07 -16.05
C VAL A 131 -5.41 1.14 -15.04
N LEU A 132 -4.10 1.25 -14.91
CA LEU A 132 -3.33 0.60 -13.86
C LEU A 132 -2.76 1.66 -12.92
N MET A 133 -2.85 1.41 -11.63
CA MET A 133 -2.34 2.29 -10.59
C MET A 133 -1.33 1.54 -9.73
N ALA A 134 -0.26 2.20 -9.30
CA ALA A 134 0.64 1.65 -8.30
C ALA A 134 1.34 2.78 -7.52
N ARG A 135 1.91 2.40 -6.40
CA ARG A 135 2.64 3.31 -5.52
C ARG A 135 3.92 3.81 -6.20
N GLU A 136 4.22 5.07 -5.98
CA GLU A 136 5.49 5.70 -6.38
C GLU A 136 6.61 5.32 -5.40
N SER A 137 6.28 5.38 -4.08
CA SER A 137 7.19 5.03 -3.00
C SER A 137 6.49 4.11 -2.01
N GLY A 138 7.23 3.54 -1.06
CA GLY A 138 6.70 2.57 -0.11
C GLY A 138 6.26 1.25 -0.75
N PHE A 139 6.24 0.18 0.03
CA PHE A 139 5.82 -1.15 -0.42
C PHE A 139 6.44 -1.55 -1.77
N GLY A 140 7.77 -1.33 -1.92
CA GLY A 140 8.52 -1.61 -3.14
C GLY A 140 8.43 -0.56 -4.25
N GLY A 141 7.53 0.43 -4.16
CA GLY A 141 7.37 1.54 -5.11
C GLY A 141 7.39 1.09 -6.58
N PRO A 142 6.50 0.16 -7.02
CA PRO A 142 6.65 -0.47 -8.33
C PRO A 142 6.58 0.51 -9.50
N PHE A 143 5.97 1.69 -9.31
CA PHE A 143 5.89 2.73 -10.34
C PHE A 143 6.77 3.95 -10.06
N GLY A 144 7.73 3.85 -9.14
CA GLY A 144 8.63 4.94 -8.78
C GLY A 144 9.58 5.41 -9.90
N GLN A 145 9.68 4.66 -10.99
CA GLN A 145 10.54 5.01 -12.13
C GLN A 145 9.78 5.24 -13.43
N LEU A 146 8.45 5.39 -13.37
CA LEU A 146 7.64 5.60 -14.59
C LEU A 146 8.00 6.89 -15.37
N ASP A 147 8.55 7.87 -14.69
CA ASP A 147 9.01 9.13 -15.30
C ASP A 147 10.23 8.96 -16.23
N GLN A 148 10.92 7.80 -16.15
CA GLN A 148 12.05 7.48 -17.03
C GLN A 148 11.61 6.92 -18.39
N LEU A 149 10.34 6.52 -18.54
CA LEU A 149 9.80 6.04 -19.80
C LEU A 149 9.78 7.16 -20.84
N ARG A 150 10.01 6.77 -22.09
CA ARG A 150 10.05 7.68 -23.23
C ARG A 150 9.02 7.30 -24.28
N PRO A 151 8.53 8.26 -25.07
CA PRO A 151 7.73 7.97 -26.23
C PRO A 151 8.38 6.92 -27.14
N ASP A 152 7.55 6.07 -27.76
CA ASP A 152 7.91 4.94 -28.63
C ASP A 152 8.52 3.71 -27.91
N GLU A 153 8.86 3.76 -26.64
CA GLU A 153 9.23 2.55 -25.88
C GLU A 153 8.06 1.59 -25.79
N THR A 154 8.37 0.30 -25.70
CA THR A 154 7.35 -0.75 -25.70
C THR A 154 7.45 -1.62 -24.46
N PHE A 155 6.28 -2.03 -23.96
CA PHE A 155 6.19 -2.98 -22.87
C PHE A 155 5.03 -3.98 -23.07
N VAL A 156 4.99 -5.01 -22.25
CA VAL A 156 4.08 -6.14 -22.46
C VAL A 156 3.26 -6.40 -21.20
N LEU A 157 1.95 -6.64 -21.39
CA LEU A 157 1.10 -7.27 -20.38
C LEU A 157 0.69 -8.67 -20.84
N THR A 158 0.84 -9.64 -19.95
CA THR A 158 0.32 -11.01 -20.18
C THR A 158 -0.95 -11.19 -19.36
N THR A 159 -2.08 -11.41 -20.02
CA THR A 159 -3.41 -11.60 -19.41
C THR A 159 -3.95 -12.99 -19.72
N GLY A 160 -5.13 -13.35 -19.23
CA GLY A 160 -5.85 -14.56 -19.63
C GLY A 160 -6.13 -14.64 -21.14
N GLN A 161 -6.10 -13.52 -21.85
CA GLN A 161 -6.28 -13.44 -23.31
C GLN A 161 -4.97 -13.44 -24.11
N GLY A 162 -3.83 -13.67 -23.44
CA GLY A 162 -2.49 -13.74 -24.04
C GLY A 162 -1.66 -12.47 -23.85
N LYS A 163 -0.57 -12.37 -24.63
CA LYS A 163 0.35 -11.22 -24.56
C LYS A 163 -0.23 -10.02 -25.30
N GLN A 164 -0.11 -8.86 -24.70
CA GLN A 164 -0.56 -7.57 -25.21
C GLN A 164 0.62 -6.59 -25.19
N THR A 165 0.99 -6.05 -26.34
CA THR A 165 2.11 -5.11 -26.47
C THR A 165 1.57 -3.70 -26.58
N TYR A 166 2.16 -2.81 -25.79
CA TYR A 166 1.85 -1.39 -25.76
C TYR A 166 3.05 -0.56 -26.17
N ARG A 167 2.80 0.60 -26.77
CA ARG A 167 3.80 1.61 -27.10
C ARG A 167 3.47 2.88 -26.35
N VAL A 168 4.44 3.41 -25.61
CA VAL A 168 4.33 4.67 -24.89
C VAL A 168 4.08 5.81 -25.88
N LEU A 169 3.05 6.60 -25.60
CA LEU A 169 2.73 7.82 -26.34
C LEU A 169 3.37 9.04 -25.68
N ASP A 170 3.13 9.15 -24.36
CA ASP A 170 3.55 10.31 -23.60
C ASP A 170 3.62 10.00 -22.10
N VAL A 171 4.43 10.78 -21.39
CA VAL A 171 4.54 10.79 -19.93
C VAL A 171 4.15 12.19 -19.46
N ARG A 172 3.03 12.31 -18.79
CA ARG A 172 2.42 13.61 -18.46
C ARG A 172 2.11 13.78 -16.98
N ARG A 173 2.10 15.03 -16.56
CA ARG A 173 1.68 15.50 -15.24
C ARG A 173 0.44 16.39 -15.34
N ALA A 174 -0.07 16.82 -14.20
CA ALA A 174 -1.18 17.76 -14.16
C ALA A 174 -0.83 19.06 -14.94
N GLY A 175 -1.68 19.43 -15.89
CA GLY A 175 -1.49 20.59 -16.76
C GLY A 175 -0.86 20.29 -18.12
N ASP A 176 -0.29 19.10 -18.32
CA ASP A 176 0.24 18.69 -19.62
C ASP A 176 -0.89 18.39 -20.63
N PRO A 177 -0.65 18.51 -21.94
CA PRO A 177 -1.64 18.20 -22.97
C PRO A 177 -2.17 16.77 -22.84
N VAL A 178 -3.47 16.61 -23.05
CA VAL A 178 -4.10 15.26 -23.05
C VAL A 178 -3.88 14.62 -24.41
N PRO A 179 -3.53 13.32 -24.46
CA PRO A 179 -3.37 12.60 -25.72
C PRO A 179 -4.64 12.66 -26.60
N PRO A 180 -4.52 12.51 -27.91
CA PRO A 180 -5.67 12.45 -28.80
C PRO A 180 -6.70 11.43 -28.35
N ALA A 181 -7.98 11.72 -28.60
CA ALA A 181 -9.07 10.80 -28.27
C ALA A 181 -8.83 9.43 -28.91
N LEU A 182 -9.07 8.36 -28.14
CA LEU A 182 -8.90 6.99 -28.61
C LEU A 182 -9.95 6.67 -29.69
N ALA A 183 -9.51 6.19 -30.84
CA ALA A 183 -10.41 5.78 -31.91
C ALA A 183 -11.22 4.57 -31.50
N ALA A 184 -12.46 4.45 -31.99
CA ALA A 184 -13.36 3.34 -31.70
C ALA A 184 -12.72 1.98 -32.02
N GLY A 185 -12.86 1.02 -31.13
CA GLY A 185 -12.28 -0.30 -31.27
C GLY A 185 -10.77 -0.42 -31.03
N LYS A 186 -10.11 0.67 -30.66
CA LYS A 186 -8.70 0.66 -30.23
C LYS A 186 -8.58 0.48 -28.71
N GLY A 187 -7.41 0.08 -28.26
CA GLY A 187 -7.07 -0.06 -26.85
C GLY A 187 -5.98 0.94 -26.44
N ARG A 188 -6.10 1.51 -25.26
CA ARG A 188 -5.09 2.34 -24.58
C ARG A 188 -4.89 1.86 -23.17
N LEU A 189 -3.70 2.00 -22.66
CA LEU A 189 -3.36 1.78 -21.25
C LEU A 189 -2.86 3.08 -20.66
N VAL A 190 -3.30 3.39 -19.44
CA VAL A 190 -2.77 4.48 -18.65
C VAL A 190 -2.18 3.90 -17.38
N LEU A 191 -0.87 4.08 -17.17
CA LEU A 191 -0.20 3.78 -15.92
C LEU A 191 -0.23 5.04 -15.07
N VAL A 192 -0.63 4.93 -13.81
CA VAL A 192 -0.86 6.06 -12.91
C VAL A 192 -0.08 5.86 -11.61
N THR A 193 0.67 6.88 -11.22
CA THR A 193 1.38 6.92 -9.93
C THR A 193 1.39 8.33 -9.37
N ALA A 194 1.89 8.52 -8.16
CA ALA A 194 2.11 9.85 -7.62
C ALA A 194 3.26 10.58 -8.36
N SER A 195 3.26 11.90 -8.31
CA SER A 195 4.36 12.74 -8.78
C SER A 195 4.82 13.69 -7.69
N GLY A 196 6.10 14.04 -7.70
CA GLY A 196 6.70 14.93 -6.71
C GLY A 196 7.68 14.21 -5.80
N PRO A 197 8.03 14.78 -4.64
CA PRO A 197 8.94 14.14 -3.70
C PRO A 197 8.30 12.91 -3.06
N ALA A 198 9.10 11.86 -2.83
CA ALA A 198 8.67 10.66 -2.12
C ALA A 198 7.97 11.01 -0.79
N PHE A 199 6.82 10.41 -0.52
CA PHE A 199 5.96 10.66 0.65
C PHE A 199 5.36 12.08 0.77
N ALA A 200 5.59 12.97 -0.19
CA ALA A 200 5.02 14.31 -0.24
C ALA A 200 4.62 14.69 -1.68
N PRO A 201 3.74 13.92 -2.33
CA PRO A 201 3.39 14.12 -3.72
C PRO A 201 2.68 15.45 -3.92
N ASP A 202 2.94 16.08 -5.05
CA ASP A 202 2.32 17.32 -5.51
C ASP A 202 1.27 17.10 -6.61
N GLY A 203 1.14 15.85 -7.10
CA GLY A 203 0.21 15.52 -8.17
C GLY A 203 0.25 14.04 -8.55
N VAL A 204 -0.16 13.79 -9.79
CA VAL A 204 -0.23 12.47 -10.40
C VAL A 204 0.57 12.45 -11.68
N LEU A 205 1.44 11.45 -11.86
CA LEU A 205 2.11 11.11 -13.11
C LEU A 205 1.28 10.07 -13.85
N GLN A 206 1.13 10.24 -15.15
CA GLN A 206 0.42 9.32 -16.03
C GLN A 206 1.31 8.99 -17.24
N VAL A 207 1.38 7.70 -17.57
CA VAL A 207 2.00 7.22 -18.81
C VAL A 207 0.89 6.68 -19.69
N ASP A 208 0.66 7.35 -20.81
CA ASP A 208 -0.30 6.92 -21.82
C ASP A 208 0.40 6.03 -22.85
N ALA A 209 -0.18 4.86 -23.14
CA ALA A 209 0.38 3.92 -24.09
C ALA A 209 -0.71 3.26 -24.96
N ASP A 210 -0.53 3.28 -26.27
CA ASP A 210 -1.47 2.67 -27.21
C ASP A 210 -1.18 1.18 -27.42
N LEU A 211 -2.24 0.38 -27.48
CA LEU A 211 -2.17 -1.04 -27.80
C LEU A 211 -1.79 -1.23 -29.27
N ILE A 212 -0.61 -1.83 -29.51
CA ILE A 212 -0.12 -2.14 -30.87
C ILE A 212 -0.35 -3.59 -31.28
N SER A 213 -0.66 -4.48 -30.34
CA SER A 213 -1.10 -5.84 -30.65
C SER A 213 -2.60 -5.88 -31.00
N LYS A 214 -3.09 -7.05 -31.41
CA LYS A 214 -4.52 -7.24 -31.75
C LYS A 214 -5.40 -7.02 -30.53
N VAL A 215 -6.40 -6.15 -30.66
CA VAL A 215 -7.42 -5.90 -29.62
C VAL A 215 -8.17 -7.20 -29.31
N ARG A 216 -8.40 -7.49 -28.04
CA ARG A 216 -9.13 -8.66 -27.55
C ARG A 216 -10.59 -8.33 -27.30
N VAL A 217 -11.41 -9.36 -27.31
CA VAL A 217 -12.84 -9.24 -27.02
C VAL A 217 -13.01 -8.83 -25.54
N ALA A 218 -13.78 -7.78 -25.31
CA ALA A 218 -14.17 -7.35 -23.97
C ALA A 218 -15.51 -8.00 -23.59
N PRO A 219 -15.59 -8.75 -22.48
CA PRO A 219 -16.87 -9.18 -21.91
C PRO A 219 -17.71 -8.01 -21.44
N ALA A 220 -18.98 -8.28 -21.07
CA ALA A 220 -19.82 -7.29 -20.42
C ALA A 220 -19.17 -6.79 -19.12
N ARG A 221 -19.34 -5.49 -18.85
CA ARG A 221 -18.78 -4.82 -17.68
C ARG A 221 -19.92 -4.34 -16.77
N PRO A 222 -20.28 -5.13 -15.75
CA PRO A 222 -21.35 -4.75 -14.83
C PRO A 222 -20.98 -3.57 -13.93
N LEU A 223 -19.68 -3.40 -13.58
CA LEU A 223 -19.23 -2.28 -12.75
C LEU A 223 -18.96 -1.04 -13.61
N THR A 224 -19.59 0.06 -13.24
CA THR A 224 -19.43 1.37 -13.88
C THR A 224 -18.67 2.34 -12.98
N ALA A 225 -18.22 3.47 -13.54
CA ALA A 225 -17.48 4.48 -12.80
C ALA A 225 -18.28 5.07 -11.60
N GLN A 226 -19.61 5.11 -11.70
CA GLN A 226 -20.48 5.60 -10.61
C GLN A 226 -20.56 4.63 -9.41
N GLN A 227 -20.21 3.37 -9.63
CA GLN A 227 -20.24 2.31 -8.61
C GLN A 227 -18.86 2.02 -8.03
N LEU A 228 -17.81 2.70 -8.54
CA LEU A 228 -16.46 2.57 -8.01
C LEU A 228 -16.39 3.18 -6.61
N ASP A 229 -15.79 2.46 -5.68
CA ASP A 229 -15.58 2.97 -4.33
C ASP A 229 -14.62 4.17 -4.35
N PRO A 230 -14.86 5.26 -3.62
CA PRO A 230 -13.96 6.40 -3.55
C PRO A 230 -12.53 6.05 -3.16
N SER A 231 -12.31 5.02 -2.34
CA SER A 231 -10.97 4.53 -1.96
C SER A 231 -10.16 3.97 -3.12
N GLU A 232 -10.81 3.66 -4.26
CA GLU A 232 -10.15 3.21 -5.49
C GLU A 232 -9.75 4.36 -6.43
N LEU A 233 -10.05 5.61 -6.08
CA LEU A 233 -9.65 6.77 -6.88
C LEU A 233 -8.19 7.16 -6.59
N PRO A 234 -7.47 7.74 -7.57
CA PRO A 234 -6.10 8.20 -7.36
C PRO A 234 -6.01 9.18 -6.19
N MET A 235 -4.97 9.07 -5.38
CA MET A 235 -4.69 9.95 -4.23
C MET A 235 -5.75 9.92 -3.12
N HIS A 236 -6.59 8.86 -3.06
CA HIS A 236 -7.52 8.65 -1.96
C HIS A 236 -6.97 7.65 -0.96
N GLY A 237 -7.31 7.84 0.32
CA GLY A 237 -7.06 6.88 1.40
C GLY A 237 -8.26 5.94 1.59
N ASP A 238 -8.03 4.84 2.27
CA ASP A 238 -9.09 3.89 2.61
C ASP A 238 -9.71 4.23 3.98
N ALA A 239 -10.86 4.91 3.96
CA ALA A 239 -11.56 5.29 5.18
C ALA A 239 -12.05 4.09 6.02
N SER A 240 -12.14 2.88 5.44
CA SER A 240 -12.50 1.68 6.20
C SER A 240 -11.46 1.28 7.24
N ALA A 241 -10.22 1.77 7.10
CA ALA A 241 -9.13 1.53 8.04
C ALA A 241 -9.31 2.23 9.41
N TRP A 242 -10.25 3.20 9.55
CA TRP A 242 -10.47 3.90 10.81
C TRP A 242 -10.91 2.97 11.95
N VAL A 243 -11.83 2.06 11.69
CA VAL A 243 -12.33 1.13 12.74
C VAL A 243 -11.23 0.18 13.21
N PRO A 244 -10.51 -0.54 12.33
CA PRO A 244 -9.36 -1.35 12.74
C PRO A 244 -8.27 -0.52 13.44
N LEU A 245 -8.00 0.72 12.99
CA LEU A 245 -7.01 1.60 13.62
C LEU A 245 -7.33 1.87 15.08
N VAL A 246 -8.59 2.21 15.38
CA VAL A 246 -9.03 2.45 16.76
C VAL A 246 -8.88 1.18 17.60
N LEU A 247 -9.34 0.03 17.10
CA LEU A 247 -9.25 -1.24 17.82
C LEU A 247 -7.79 -1.66 18.10
N TRP A 248 -6.90 -1.54 17.12
CA TRP A 248 -5.47 -1.83 17.32
C TRP A 248 -4.80 -0.80 18.23
N GLY A 249 -5.21 0.48 18.16
CA GLY A 249 -4.74 1.53 19.06
C GLY A 249 -5.15 1.28 20.52
N GLU A 250 -6.39 0.88 20.76
CA GLU A 250 -6.85 0.47 22.10
C GLU A 250 -6.09 -0.75 22.60
N GLY A 251 -5.89 -1.77 21.74
CA GLY A 251 -5.09 -2.95 22.06
C GLY A 251 -3.65 -2.60 22.44
N LEU A 252 -3.02 -1.68 21.70
CA LEU A 252 -1.68 -1.17 21.99
C LEU A 252 -1.63 -0.46 23.34
N LEU A 253 -2.63 0.37 23.64
CA LEU A 253 -2.71 1.10 24.91
C LEU A 253 -2.90 0.14 26.09
N LEU A 254 -3.80 -0.84 25.97
CA LEU A 254 -4.02 -1.88 27.00
C LEU A 254 -2.75 -2.72 27.23
N ALA A 255 -2.05 -3.08 26.15
CA ALA A 255 -0.78 -3.79 26.24
C ALA A 255 0.29 -2.96 26.94
N ALA A 256 0.38 -1.66 26.65
CA ALA A 256 1.32 -0.75 27.32
C ALA A 256 1.05 -0.64 28.84
N VAL A 257 -0.23 -0.57 29.22
CA VAL A 257 -0.63 -0.61 30.64
C VAL A 257 -0.26 -1.96 31.26
N GLY A 258 -0.55 -3.08 30.58
CA GLY A 258 -0.21 -4.43 31.03
C GLY A 258 1.29 -4.63 31.24
N VAL A 259 2.12 -4.17 30.30
CA VAL A 259 3.60 -4.22 30.42
C VAL A 259 4.10 -3.36 31.59
N THR A 260 3.47 -2.20 31.80
CA THR A 260 3.81 -1.34 32.94
C THR A 260 3.50 -2.03 34.27
N LEU A 261 2.34 -2.69 34.39
CA LEU A 261 1.97 -3.47 35.57
C LEU A 261 2.87 -4.72 35.75
N ALA A 262 3.19 -5.42 34.66
CA ALA A 262 4.11 -6.55 34.69
C ALA A 262 5.50 -6.16 35.17
N ARG A 263 5.99 -4.97 34.77
CA ARG A 263 7.27 -4.42 35.24
C ARG A 263 7.31 -4.22 36.77
N ILE A 264 6.17 -3.88 37.36
CA ILE A 264 6.04 -3.69 38.81
C ILE A 264 6.03 -5.04 39.54
N ARG A 265 5.38 -6.08 38.94
CA ARG A 265 5.16 -7.40 39.58
C ARG A 265 6.24 -8.43 39.29
N TRP A 266 6.78 -8.49 38.08
CA TRP A 266 7.70 -9.54 37.61
C TRP A 266 9.15 -9.07 37.50
N GLY A 267 9.39 -7.75 37.47
CA GLY A 267 10.71 -7.17 37.30
C GLY A 267 10.98 -6.66 35.88
N ARG A 268 12.04 -5.85 35.77
CA ARG A 268 12.34 -5.08 34.54
C ARG A 268 12.69 -5.96 33.34
N TRP A 269 13.40 -7.06 33.57
CA TRP A 269 13.95 -7.90 32.48
C TRP A 269 12.88 -8.73 31.82
N GLN A 270 12.04 -9.36 32.61
CA GLN A 270 10.92 -10.18 32.13
C GLN A 270 9.86 -9.34 31.41
N ALA A 271 9.51 -8.19 32.00
CA ALA A 271 8.57 -7.26 31.38
C ALA A 271 9.10 -6.70 30.04
N TRP A 272 10.41 -6.48 29.93
CA TRP A 272 11.03 -6.02 28.68
C TRP A 272 11.04 -7.12 27.60
N ALA A 273 11.41 -8.35 27.95
CA ALA A 273 11.47 -9.48 27.04
C ALA A 273 10.11 -9.80 26.40
N VAL A 274 9.00 -9.64 27.14
CA VAL A 274 7.64 -9.86 26.63
C VAL A 274 7.06 -8.58 26.03
N GLY A 275 7.30 -7.44 26.66
CA GLY A 275 6.70 -6.16 26.30
C GLY A 275 7.14 -5.64 24.93
N VAL A 276 8.43 -5.75 24.61
CA VAL A 276 8.96 -5.24 23.33
C VAL A 276 8.34 -5.97 22.12
N PRO A 277 8.32 -7.31 22.05
CA PRO A 277 7.65 -8.00 20.94
C PRO A 277 6.16 -7.70 20.84
N VAL A 278 5.44 -7.66 21.96
CA VAL A 278 3.99 -7.41 21.96
C VAL A 278 3.67 -5.98 21.51
N LEU A 279 4.34 -4.99 22.11
CA LEU A 279 4.15 -3.58 21.72
C LEU A 279 4.62 -3.32 20.29
N GLY A 280 5.72 -3.97 19.86
CA GLY A 280 6.22 -3.88 18.48
C GLY A 280 5.21 -4.45 17.48
N ALA A 281 4.67 -5.63 17.73
CA ALA A 281 3.66 -6.24 16.85
C ALA A 281 2.38 -5.39 16.76
N LEU A 282 1.85 -4.93 17.90
CA LEU A 282 0.66 -4.06 17.91
C LEU A 282 0.95 -2.69 17.27
N GLY A 283 2.15 -2.15 17.48
CA GLY A 283 2.59 -0.91 16.83
C GLY A 283 2.64 -1.05 15.30
N LEU A 284 3.11 -2.17 14.78
CA LEU A 284 3.07 -2.46 13.34
C LEU A 284 1.63 -2.63 12.82
N CYS A 285 0.72 -3.27 13.57
CA CYS A 285 -0.69 -3.31 13.19
C CYS A 285 -1.32 -1.92 13.10
N VAL A 286 -0.98 -1.02 14.02
CA VAL A 286 -1.40 0.39 13.99
C VAL A 286 -0.79 1.10 12.77
N ALA A 287 0.51 0.91 12.51
CA ALA A 287 1.21 1.50 11.37
C ALA A 287 0.59 1.08 10.04
N ASP A 288 0.25 -0.20 9.87
CA ASP A 288 -0.44 -0.74 8.68
C ASP A 288 -1.79 -0.04 8.43
N GLN A 289 -2.59 0.19 9.48
CA GLN A 289 -3.85 0.91 9.32
C GLN A 289 -3.65 2.40 8.99
N VAL A 290 -2.64 3.03 9.58
CA VAL A 290 -2.27 4.42 9.24
C VAL A 290 -1.80 4.51 7.79
N ALA A 291 -0.98 3.56 7.31
CA ALA A 291 -0.53 3.52 5.92
C ALA A 291 -1.70 3.42 4.92
N ARG A 292 -2.78 2.70 5.28
CA ARG A 292 -3.99 2.61 4.43
C ARG A 292 -4.81 3.90 4.37
N LEU A 293 -4.72 4.75 5.40
CA LEU A 293 -5.36 6.07 5.40
C LEU A 293 -4.60 7.11 4.56
N LEU A 294 -3.32 6.86 4.27
CA LEU A 294 -2.54 7.72 3.37
C LEU A 294 -3.03 7.58 1.93
N PRO A 295 -2.74 8.58 1.07
CA PRO A 295 -3.05 8.48 -0.35
C PRO A 295 -2.49 7.19 -0.96
N ASN A 296 -3.31 6.48 -1.71
CA ASN A 296 -3.01 5.13 -2.21
C ASN A 296 -1.87 5.02 -3.23
N LEU A 297 -1.36 6.14 -3.74
CA LEU A 297 -0.25 6.18 -4.71
C LEU A 297 1.12 6.49 -4.08
N ILE A 298 1.17 6.72 -2.76
CA ILE A 298 2.41 7.02 -2.02
C ILE A 298 3.14 5.75 -1.63
#